data_193a11db5a2eb3230c41409997038eb2
#
_entry.id   193a11db5a2eb3230c41409997038eb2
#
_cell.length_a   1.000
_cell.length_b   1.000
_cell.length_c   1.000
_cell.angle_alpha   90.00
_cell.angle_beta   90.00
_cell.angle_gamma   90.00
#
_symmetry.space_group_name_H-M   'P 1'
#
loop_
_entity.id
_entity.type
_entity.pdbx_description
1 polymer ?
#
loop_
_entity_poly.entity_id
_entity_poly.type
_entity_poly.pdbx_seq_one_letter_code
_entity_poly.pdbx_strand_id
1 'polypeptide(L)'
;ADEIAADLTTHSGSEGCNLTQAQRLRANADASYIGTQKNGPFDIDHATAVQWLQQPNPHGRSNAEVLRPWANGLDITRRPQDKWVVDFGCDTSQAQAALYETPFAFVEREVKPTRTNVRRDFHRTHWWLFGDARPGLRRAVANIARTIATPMVAKHRLFAWLPSMQIPENLCVAIARADDTTFGILHSRF
;
A
#
# COMPACT_ATOMS: atom_id res chain seq x y z
N ALA A 1 -32.88 29.33 -4.02
CA ALA A 1 -31.99 28.19 -4.17
C ALA A 1 -30.58 28.73 -4.24
N ASP A 2 -30.00 28.83 -3.14
CA ASP A 2 -29.11 29.89 -2.80
C ASP A 2 -27.74 29.32 -2.54
N GLU A 3 -26.81 29.87 -3.17
CA GLU A 3 -25.41 30.20 -2.91
C GLU A 3 -24.72 29.60 -1.65
N ILE A 4 -25.28 28.59 -1.02
CA ILE A 4 -24.62 27.85 0.06
C ILE A 4 -23.40 27.05 -0.48
N ALA A 5 -23.34 26.86 -1.79
CA ALA A 5 -22.29 26.03 -2.39
C ALA A 5 -20.94 26.74 -2.56
N ALA A 6 -20.88 28.05 -2.48
CA ALA A 6 -19.67 28.81 -2.80
C ALA A 6 -18.87 29.28 -1.60
N ASP A 7 -19.42 29.27 -0.42
CA ASP A 7 -18.80 29.93 0.74
C ASP A 7 -18.67 29.01 1.94
N LEU A 8 -17.55 28.31 2.02
CA LEU A 8 -17.06 27.64 3.23
C LEU A 8 -16.27 28.61 4.12
N THR A 9 -16.48 29.92 3.97
CA THR A 9 -15.81 30.90 4.79
C THR A 9 -16.45 30.94 6.18
N THR A 10 -15.66 30.68 7.18
CA THR A 10 -16.07 30.93 8.57
C THR A 10 -16.11 32.43 8.83
N HIS A 11 -17.18 32.93 9.41
CA HIS A 11 -17.37 34.33 9.82
C HIS A 11 -16.44 34.75 10.97
N SER A 12 -15.16 34.64 10.79
CA SER A 12 -14.20 35.22 11.72
C SER A 12 -13.36 36.23 10.97
N GLY A 13 -13.82 37.46 10.81
CA GLY A 13 -13.13 38.70 10.44
C GLY A 13 -11.79 38.68 9.68
N SER A 14 -11.28 37.55 9.27
CA SER A 14 -10.15 37.35 8.39
C SER A 14 -10.69 36.96 7.00
N GLU A 15 -10.16 37.50 5.94
CA GLU A 15 -10.49 37.19 4.57
C GLU A 15 -10.58 35.67 4.38
N GLY A 16 -11.81 35.16 4.29
CA GLY A 16 -12.06 33.74 4.16
C GLY A 16 -11.46 33.20 2.87
N CYS A 17 -10.64 32.20 2.96
CA CYS A 17 -10.04 31.55 1.80
C CYS A 17 -11.13 30.76 1.05
N ASN A 18 -11.40 31.11 -0.21
CA ASN A 18 -12.34 30.39 -1.05
C ASN A 18 -11.75 29.02 -1.46
N LEU A 19 -12.13 27.97 -0.72
CA LEU A 19 -11.62 26.61 -0.94
C LEU A 19 -12.08 26.00 -2.29
N THR A 20 -13.11 26.56 -2.94
CA THR A 20 -13.54 26.07 -4.26
C THR A 20 -12.54 26.40 -5.35
N GLN A 21 -11.68 27.39 -5.16
CA GLN A 21 -10.60 27.79 -6.05
C GLN A 21 -9.25 27.18 -5.66
N ALA A 22 -9.22 26.35 -4.61
CA ALA A 22 -7.99 25.71 -4.15
C ALA A 22 -7.38 24.82 -5.23
N GLN A 23 -6.11 25.03 -5.53
CA GLN A 23 -5.34 24.19 -6.44
C GLN A 23 -4.38 23.30 -5.66
N ARG A 24 -4.06 22.13 -6.23
CA ARG A 24 -3.04 21.26 -5.64
C ARG A 24 -1.70 21.97 -5.62
N LEU A 25 -1.06 21.98 -4.46
CA LEU A 25 0.32 22.47 -4.35
C LEU A 25 1.23 21.53 -5.14
N ARG A 26 2.05 22.10 -6.05
CA ARG A 26 3.02 21.31 -6.83
C ARG A 26 4.01 20.57 -5.94
N ALA A 27 4.40 21.14 -4.81
CA ALA A 27 5.29 20.51 -3.84
C ALA A 27 4.70 19.25 -3.19
N ASN A 28 3.38 19.06 -3.23
CA ASN A 28 2.68 17.88 -2.72
C ASN A 28 2.33 16.88 -3.83
N ALA A 29 2.70 17.17 -5.09
CA ALA A 29 2.55 16.20 -6.16
C ALA A 29 3.40 14.95 -5.85
N ASP A 30 2.82 13.79 -6.13
CA ASP A 30 3.49 12.48 -5.92
C ASP A 30 4.03 12.25 -4.49
N ALA A 31 3.42 12.91 -3.49
CA ALA A 31 3.79 12.74 -2.10
C ALA A 31 2.95 11.69 -1.38
N SER A 32 1.67 11.50 -1.76
CA SER A 32 0.76 10.58 -1.06
C SER A 32 0.04 9.64 -2.02
N TYR A 33 -0.12 8.40 -1.60
CA TYR A 33 -0.68 7.31 -2.39
C TYR A 33 -1.61 6.44 -1.55
N ILE A 34 -2.64 5.91 -2.18
CA ILE A 34 -3.43 4.83 -1.60
C ILE A 34 -2.60 3.55 -1.66
N GLY A 35 -2.65 2.74 -0.61
CA GLY A 35 -1.97 1.46 -0.54
C GLY A 35 -2.45 0.45 -1.58
N THR A 36 -1.82 -0.70 -1.62
CA THR A 36 -2.04 -1.75 -2.62
C THR A 36 -3.31 -2.54 -2.35
N GLN A 37 -3.91 -3.10 -3.40
CA GLN A 37 -5.08 -3.95 -3.29
C GLN A 37 -4.78 -5.34 -3.86
N LYS A 38 -4.80 -6.35 -3.01
CA LYS A 38 -4.50 -7.74 -3.36
C LYS A 38 -5.55 -8.35 -4.29
N ASN A 39 -6.83 -8.24 -3.93
CA ASN A 39 -7.96 -8.90 -4.59
C ASN A 39 -7.78 -10.43 -4.69
N GLY A 40 -7.33 -11.05 -3.61
CA GLY A 40 -7.15 -12.48 -3.49
C GLY A 40 -6.38 -12.86 -2.22
N PRO A 41 -6.34 -14.15 -1.86
CA PRO A 41 -5.70 -14.66 -0.67
C PRO A 41 -4.18 -14.82 -0.85
N PHE A 42 -3.46 -13.70 -0.91
CA PHE A 42 -1.98 -13.65 -0.98
C PHE A 42 -1.32 -13.69 0.41
N ASP A 43 -2.12 -13.74 1.47
CA ASP A 43 -1.63 -13.63 2.84
C ASP A 43 -1.01 -14.94 3.32
N ILE A 44 0.11 -14.82 4.01
CA ILE A 44 0.76 -15.88 4.76
C ILE A 44 1.04 -15.40 6.19
N ASP A 45 1.13 -16.31 7.12
CA ASP A 45 1.54 -16.00 8.49
C ASP A 45 3.07 -15.81 8.59
N HIS A 46 3.50 -15.22 9.70
CA HIS A 46 4.91 -14.94 9.96
C HIS A 46 5.77 -16.20 9.96
N ALA A 47 5.30 -17.30 10.56
CA ALA A 47 6.06 -18.54 10.65
C ALA A 47 6.31 -19.13 9.26
N THR A 48 5.29 -19.15 8.41
CA THR A 48 5.39 -19.55 7.00
C THR A 48 6.37 -18.65 6.24
N ALA A 49 6.28 -17.33 6.43
CA ALA A 49 7.20 -16.41 5.78
C ALA A 49 8.66 -16.67 6.17
N VAL A 50 8.95 -16.83 7.47
CA VAL A 50 10.30 -17.14 7.96
C VAL A 50 10.82 -18.46 7.39
N GLN A 51 9.98 -19.48 7.35
CA GLN A 51 10.35 -20.78 6.74
C GLN A 51 10.70 -20.61 5.25
N TRP A 52 9.87 -19.91 4.47
CA TRP A 52 10.09 -19.75 3.04
C TRP A 52 11.26 -18.82 2.71
N LEU A 53 11.57 -17.84 3.58
CA LEU A 53 12.75 -17.00 3.40
C LEU A 53 14.07 -17.79 3.42
N GLN A 54 14.09 -18.96 4.10
CA GLN A 54 15.26 -19.84 4.20
C GLN A 54 15.32 -20.88 3.07
N GLN A 55 14.26 -21.03 2.28
CA GLN A 55 14.21 -22.02 1.21
C GLN A 55 14.94 -21.51 -0.04
N PRO A 56 15.87 -22.31 -0.59
CA PRO A 56 16.51 -21.97 -1.85
C PRO A 56 15.54 -22.21 -3.02
N ASN A 57 15.70 -21.41 -4.07
CA ASN A 57 15.06 -21.67 -5.36
C ASN A 57 16.10 -22.21 -6.36
N PRO A 58 15.70 -23.10 -7.30
CA PRO A 58 16.63 -23.74 -8.24
C PRO A 58 17.46 -22.76 -9.07
N HIS A 59 16.92 -21.58 -9.35
CA HIS A 59 17.55 -20.54 -10.17
C HIS A 59 18.31 -19.48 -9.34
N GLY A 60 18.60 -19.75 -8.06
CA GLY A 60 19.34 -18.84 -7.19
C GLY A 60 18.56 -17.58 -6.78
N ARG A 61 17.28 -17.48 -7.12
CA ARG A 61 16.42 -16.38 -6.66
C ARG A 61 16.10 -16.51 -5.18
N SER A 62 16.13 -15.39 -4.46
CA SER A 62 15.75 -15.38 -3.05
C SER A 62 14.25 -15.12 -2.90
N ASN A 63 13.57 -15.90 -2.06
CA ASN A 63 12.17 -15.64 -1.72
C ASN A 63 11.97 -14.27 -1.04
N ALA A 64 13.02 -13.66 -0.47
CA ALA A 64 12.99 -12.30 0.04
C ALA A 64 12.64 -11.23 -1.03
N GLU A 65 12.77 -11.56 -2.31
CA GLU A 65 12.38 -10.67 -3.40
C GLU A 65 10.85 -10.56 -3.54
N VAL A 66 10.10 -11.59 -3.12
CA VAL A 66 8.64 -11.69 -3.31
C VAL A 66 7.85 -11.87 -2.02
N LEU A 67 8.50 -12.03 -0.88
CA LEU A 67 7.85 -12.05 0.45
C LEU A 67 7.98 -10.69 1.10
N ARG A 68 6.84 -10.08 1.43
CA ARG A 68 6.79 -8.73 1.99
C ARG A 68 5.95 -8.70 3.27
N PRO A 69 6.41 -7.99 4.30
CA PRO A 69 5.55 -7.65 5.43
C PRO A 69 4.37 -6.79 4.94
N TRP A 70 3.20 -7.03 5.52
CA TRP A 70 1.96 -6.34 5.19
C TRP A 70 1.55 -5.41 6.33
N ALA A 71 0.97 -4.26 6.00
CA ALA A 71 0.39 -3.37 6.98
C ALA A 71 -1.03 -2.97 6.61
N ASN A 72 -1.97 -3.18 7.52
CA ASN A 72 -3.33 -2.68 7.42
C ASN A 72 -3.60 -1.57 8.46
N GLY A 73 -4.79 -0.98 8.43
CA GLY A 73 -5.15 0.08 9.35
C GLY A 73 -5.12 -0.33 10.83
N LEU A 74 -5.34 -1.60 11.15
CA LEU A 74 -5.26 -2.12 12.53
C LEU A 74 -3.81 -2.23 12.99
N ASP A 75 -2.88 -2.55 12.11
CA ASP A 75 -1.45 -2.60 12.44
C ASP A 75 -0.90 -1.22 12.82
N ILE A 76 -1.51 -0.14 12.28
CA ILE A 76 -1.16 1.24 12.62
C ILE A 76 -1.81 1.69 13.92
N THR A 77 -3.08 1.29 14.17
CA THR A 77 -3.89 1.80 15.28
C THR A 77 -3.89 0.91 16.52
N ARG A 78 -3.42 -0.32 16.40
CA ARG A 78 -3.40 -1.35 17.45
C ARG A 78 -2.05 -2.08 17.43
N ARG A 79 -2.04 -3.31 17.98
CA ARG A 79 -0.88 -4.19 17.93
C ARG A 79 -0.71 -4.76 16.51
N PRO A 80 0.48 -4.69 15.90
CA PRO A 80 0.78 -5.34 14.62
C PRO A 80 0.46 -6.83 14.63
N GLN A 81 -0.09 -7.33 13.52
CA GLN A 81 -0.47 -8.74 13.35
C GLN A 81 0.65 -9.56 12.70
N ASP A 82 1.75 -8.94 12.32
CA ASP A 82 2.91 -9.56 11.67
C ASP A 82 2.55 -10.42 10.44
N LYS A 83 1.58 -9.95 9.66
CA LYS A 83 1.17 -10.59 8.41
C LYS A 83 2.17 -10.34 7.31
N TRP A 84 2.30 -11.32 6.45
CA TRP A 84 3.11 -11.26 5.25
C TRP A 84 2.24 -11.53 4.02
N VAL A 85 2.76 -11.16 2.86
CA VAL A 85 2.11 -11.42 1.57
C VAL A 85 3.13 -11.89 0.55
N VAL A 86 2.65 -12.71 -0.39
CA VAL A 86 3.40 -13.02 -1.61
C VAL A 86 3.11 -11.92 -2.63
N ASP A 87 4.14 -11.21 -3.06
CA ASP A 87 4.05 -10.05 -3.95
C ASP A 87 5.07 -10.14 -5.09
N PHE A 88 4.60 -10.50 -6.27
CA PHE A 88 5.43 -10.58 -7.48
C PHE A 88 5.65 -9.23 -8.18
N GLY A 89 5.23 -8.11 -7.58
CA GLY A 89 5.40 -6.78 -8.16
C GLY A 89 4.29 -6.38 -9.13
N CYS A 90 4.62 -5.50 -10.10
CA CYS A 90 3.64 -4.95 -11.04
C CYS A 90 3.62 -5.64 -12.40
N ASP A 91 4.80 -5.98 -12.91
CA ASP A 91 5.01 -6.33 -14.33
C ASP A 91 5.72 -7.68 -14.49
N THR A 92 5.83 -8.48 -13.41
CA THR A 92 6.49 -9.78 -13.44
C THR A 92 5.68 -10.77 -14.29
N SER A 93 6.28 -11.34 -15.30
CA SER A 93 5.64 -12.39 -16.11
C SER A 93 5.38 -13.65 -15.29
N GLN A 94 4.43 -14.48 -15.70
CA GLN A 94 4.14 -15.74 -15.02
C GLN A 94 5.38 -16.65 -14.96
N ALA A 95 6.16 -16.69 -16.03
CA ALA A 95 7.40 -17.49 -16.08
C ALA A 95 8.45 -17.00 -15.07
N GLN A 96 8.57 -15.68 -14.89
CA GLN A 96 9.46 -15.11 -13.87
C GLN A 96 8.94 -15.34 -12.46
N ALA A 97 7.63 -15.23 -12.22
CA ALA A 97 7.03 -15.53 -10.93
C ALA A 97 7.20 -17.01 -10.54
N ALA A 98 7.13 -17.92 -11.51
CA ALA A 98 7.33 -19.36 -11.30
C ALA A 98 8.76 -19.75 -10.86
N LEU A 99 9.74 -18.86 -11.00
CA LEU A 99 11.08 -19.08 -10.46
C LEU A 99 11.14 -19.07 -8.92
N TYR A 100 10.12 -18.56 -8.27
CA TYR A 100 9.93 -18.60 -6.81
C TYR A 100 8.98 -19.76 -6.46
N GLU A 101 9.47 -21.00 -6.54
CA GLU A 101 8.65 -22.22 -6.57
C GLU A 101 7.58 -22.29 -5.47
N THR A 102 7.98 -22.18 -4.21
CA THR A 102 7.03 -22.29 -3.08
C THR A 102 6.02 -21.14 -3.03
N PRO A 103 6.42 -19.85 -3.11
CA PRO A 103 5.47 -18.74 -3.20
C PRO A 103 4.53 -18.82 -4.40
N PHE A 104 5.05 -19.25 -5.57
CA PHE A 104 4.24 -19.36 -6.77
C PHE A 104 3.21 -20.48 -6.68
N ALA A 105 3.62 -21.68 -6.21
CA ALA A 105 2.71 -22.81 -6.00
C ALA A 105 1.58 -22.46 -5.01
N PHE A 106 1.91 -21.69 -3.95
CA PHE A 106 0.90 -21.20 -3.01
C PHE A 106 -0.12 -20.29 -3.73
N VAL A 107 0.36 -19.28 -4.47
CA VAL A 107 -0.53 -18.34 -5.17
C VAL A 107 -1.34 -19.06 -6.27
N GLU A 108 -0.77 -20.03 -6.96
CA GLU A 108 -1.50 -20.85 -7.92
C GLU A 108 -2.62 -21.65 -7.28
N ARG A 109 -2.37 -22.26 -6.12
CA ARG A 109 -3.37 -23.05 -5.39
C ARG A 109 -4.46 -22.19 -4.76
N GLU A 110 -4.10 -21.08 -4.13
CA GLU A 110 -5.03 -20.28 -3.33
C GLU A 110 -5.70 -19.15 -4.13
N VAL A 111 -4.95 -18.44 -4.97
CA VAL A 111 -5.46 -17.24 -5.66
C VAL A 111 -6.11 -17.57 -7.00
N LYS A 112 -5.46 -18.40 -7.82
CA LYS A 112 -5.92 -18.71 -9.19
C LYS A 112 -7.38 -19.19 -9.24
N PRO A 113 -7.85 -20.12 -8.37
CA PRO A 113 -9.24 -20.54 -8.37
C PRO A 113 -10.23 -19.42 -8.07
N THR A 114 -9.87 -18.49 -7.17
CA THR A 114 -10.73 -17.35 -6.80
C THR A 114 -10.90 -16.35 -7.93
N ARG A 115 -9.98 -16.35 -8.89
CA ARG A 115 -9.95 -15.43 -10.03
C ARG A 115 -10.47 -15.99 -11.34
N THR A 116 -10.81 -17.27 -11.40
CA THR A 116 -11.28 -17.93 -12.63
C THR A 116 -12.56 -17.29 -13.18
N ASN A 117 -13.49 -16.89 -12.30
CA ASN A 117 -14.81 -16.37 -12.68
C ASN A 117 -14.99 -14.88 -12.41
N VAL A 118 -13.90 -14.13 -12.15
CA VAL A 118 -14.02 -12.68 -11.92
C VAL A 118 -14.29 -11.93 -13.22
N ARG A 119 -15.12 -10.87 -13.13
CA ARG A 119 -15.51 -10.05 -14.28
C ARG A 119 -14.33 -9.32 -14.93
N ARG A 120 -13.33 -8.92 -14.16
CA ARG A 120 -12.20 -8.11 -14.63
C ARG A 120 -11.16 -9.02 -15.30
N ASP A 121 -10.97 -8.83 -16.62
CA ASP A 121 -10.07 -9.66 -17.43
C ASP A 121 -8.63 -9.71 -16.90
N PHE A 122 -8.07 -8.55 -16.52
CA PHE A 122 -6.74 -8.46 -15.94
C PHE A 122 -6.55 -9.44 -14.76
N HIS A 123 -7.52 -9.59 -13.88
CA HIS A 123 -7.41 -10.49 -12.74
C HIS A 123 -7.41 -11.98 -13.12
N ARG A 124 -8.06 -12.33 -14.23
CA ARG A 124 -8.05 -13.72 -14.77
C ARG A 124 -6.72 -14.04 -15.43
N THR A 125 -6.25 -13.11 -16.26
CA THR A 125 -5.05 -13.31 -17.09
C THR A 125 -3.75 -13.11 -16.32
N HIS A 126 -3.77 -12.28 -15.25
CA HIS A 126 -2.62 -12.00 -14.38
C HIS A 126 -2.94 -12.40 -12.92
N TRP A 127 -3.45 -13.61 -12.75
CA TRP A 127 -3.91 -14.09 -11.45
C TRP A 127 -2.81 -14.12 -10.37
N TRP A 128 -1.55 -14.14 -10.73
CA TRP A 128 -0.41 -14.13 -9.80
C TRP A 128 -0.03 -12.71 -9.32
N LEU A 129 -0.52 -11.65 -9.95
CA LEU A 129 -0.25 -10.26 -9.54
C LEU A 129 -1.37 -9.71 -8.66
N PHE A 130 -1.06 -8.69 -7.87
CA PHE A 130 -2.09 -7.96 -7.14
C PHE A 130 -3.09 -7.31 -8.11
N GLY A 131 -4.34 -7.21 -7.67
CA GLY A 131 -5.39 -6.56 -8.48
C GLY A 131 -5.12 -5.07 -8.73
N ASP A 132 -4.45 -4.41 -7.78
CA ASP A 132 -3.90 -3.07 -7.96
C ASP A 132 -2.58 -2.97 -7.18
N ALA A 133 -1.48 -3.15 -7.86
CA ALA A 133 -0.13 -3.18 -7.30
C ALA A 133 0.48 -1.79 -7.04
N ARG A 134 -0.19 -0.71 -7.43
CA ARG A 134 0.20 0.71 -7.21
C ARG A 134 1.64 1.03 -7.67
N PRO A 135 1.94 0.96 -8.96
CA PRO A 135 3.30 1.22 -9.46
C PRO A 135 3.83 2.62 -9.11
N GLY A 136 2.95 3.63 -9.01
CA GLY A 136 3.33 4.97 -8.56
C GLY A 136 3.86 4.99 -7.13
N LEU A 137 3.13 4.36 -6.18
CA LEU A 137 3.59 4.21 -4.80
C LEU A 137 4.94 3.50 -4.74
N ARG A 138 5.08 2.37 -5.44
CA ARG A 138 6.31 1.56 -5.44
C ARG A 138 7.52 2.36 -5.91
N ARG A 139 7.37 3.13 -6.98
CA ARG A 139 8.43 4.01 -7.47
C ARG A 139 8.78 5.10 -6.46
N ALA A 140 7.78 5.71 -5.83
CA ALA A 140 7.98 6.80 -4.88
C ALA A 140 8.71 6.34 -3.61
N VAL A 141 8.51 5.08 -3.16
CA VAL A 141 9.14 4.55 -1.93
C VAL A 141 10.42 3.76 -2.19
N ALA A 142 10.79 3.49 -3.46
CA ALA A 142 11.91 2.62 -3.80
C ALA A 142 13.26 3.04 -3.22
N ASN A 143 13.49 4.35 -3.06
CA ASN A 143 14.78 4.92 -2.64
C ASN A 143 14.74 5.54 -1.24
N ILE A 144 13.71 5.27 -0.44
CA ILE A 144 13.60 5.74 0.94
C ILE A 144 13.54 4.55 1.90
N ALA A 145 14.14 4.71 3.09
CA ALA A 145 14.20 3.62 4.08
C ALA A 145 12.87 3.40 4.80
N ARG A 146 12.06 4.44 4.91
CA ARG A 146 10.78 4.45 5.63
C ARG A 146 9.78 5.36 4.94
N THR A 147 8.52 5.12 5.15
CA THR A 147 7.39 5.94 4.67
C THR A 147 6.44 6.23 5.81
N ILE A 148 5.67 7.31 5.72
CA ILE A 148 4.64 7.61 6.70
C ILE A 148 3.35 6.97 6.23
N ALA A 149 2.62 6.31 7.11
CA ALA A 149 1.31 5.74 6.81
C ALA A 149 0.24 6.21 7.78
N THR A 150 -0.99 6.31 7.29
CA THR A 150 -2.17 6.62 8.11
C THR A 150 -3.36 5.81 7.58
N PRO A 151 -4.21 5.25 8.47
CA PRO A 151 -5.42 4.58 8.01
C PRO A 151 -6.41 5.59 7.43
N MET A 152 -7.11 5.21 6.38
CA MET A 152 -8.15 6.06 5.76
C MET A 152 -9.34 6.26 6.70
N VAL A 153 -9.68 5.20 7.46
CA VAL A 153 -10.79 5.21 8.41
C VAL A 153 -10.25 4.97 9.81
N ALA A 154 -10.26 6.01 10.64
CA ALA A 154 -9.89 5.94 12.05
C ALA A 154 -10.62 7.03 12.84
N LYS A 155 -10.97 6.75 14.11
CA LYS A 155 -11.58 7.73 15.01
C LYS A 155 -10.66 8.95 15.23
N HIS A 156 -9.38 8.69 15.36
CA HIS A 156 -8.34 9.69 15.52
C HIS A 156 -7.33 9.58 14.40
N ARG A 157 -6.87 10.70 13.87
CA ARG A 157 -5.84 10.70 12.84
C ARG A 157 -4.50 10.35 13.48
N LEU A 158 -3.97 9.21 13.08
CA LEU A 158 -2.68 8.72 13.52
C LEU A 158 -1.76 8.55 12.30
N PHE A 159 -0.51 8.92 12.47
CA PHE A 159 0.54 8.67 11.49
C PHE A 159 1.59 7.77 12.12
N ALA A 160 2.09 6.81 11.38
CA ALA A 160 3.14 5.91 11.84
C ALA A 160 4.22 5.75 10.77
N TRP A 161 5.43 5.49 11.20
CA TRP A 161 6.50 5.07 10.31
C TRP A 161 6.30 3.60 9.92
N LEU A 162 6.39 3.31 8.63
CA LEU A 162 6.51 1.96 8.10
C LEU A 162 7.86 1.83 7.38
N PRO A 163 8.59 0.72 7.57
CA PRO A 163 9.72 0.39 6.68
C PRO A 163 9.23 0.37 5.22
N SER A 164 10.03 0.87 4.29
CA SER A 164 9.63 0.96 2.88
C SER A 164 9.37 -0.41 2.23
N MET A 165 9.94 -1.48 2.80
CA MET A 165 9.66 -2.85 2.37
C MET A 165 8.28 -3.37 2.81
N GLN A 166 7.65 -2.75 3.80
CA GLN A 166 6.33 -3.12 4.29
C GLN A 166 5.25 -2.51 3.40
N ILE A 167 4.36 -3.36 2.87
CA ILE A 167 3.35 -2.93 1.90
C ILE A 167 2.09 -2.50 2.64
N PRO A 168 1.65 -1.23 2.48
CA PRO A 168 0.38 -0.77 3.04
C PRO A 168 -0.80 -1.28 2.22
N GLU A 169 -1.87 -1.70 2.92
CA GLU A 169 -3.17 -2.05 2.35
C GLU A 169 -3.89 -0.83 1.75
N ASN A 170 -4.82 -1.06 0.83
CA ASN A 170 -5.60 -0.02 0.16
C ASN A 170 -6.47 0.85 1.09
N LEU A 171 -6.72 0.44 2.32
CA LEU A 171 -7.36 1.27 3.36
C LEU A 171 -6.36 2.11 4.18
N CYS A 172 -5.10 2.16 3.75
CA CYS A 172 -4.07 3.04 4.26
C CYS A 172 -3.63 4.03 3.18
N VAL A 173 -3.30 5.23 3.59
CA VAL A 173 -2.59 6.22 2.77
C VAL A 173 -1.12 6.16 3.15
N ALA A 174 -0.26 5.98 2.17
CA ALA A 174 1.19 6.07 2.32
C ALA A 174 1.69 7.43 1.83
N ILE A 175 2.51 8.08 2.63
CA ILE A 175 3.15 9.36 2.29
C ILE A 175 4.63 9.05 2.05
N ALA A 176 5.08 9.22 0.82
CA ALA A 176 6.44 8.93 0.37
C ALA A 176 7.43 10.02 0.84
N ARG A 177 7.52 10.17 2.15
CA ARG A 177 8.44 11.07 2.85
C ARG A 177 9.12 10.28 3.96
N ALA A 178 10.43 10.53 4.16
CA ALA A 178 11.22 9.84 5.17
C ALA A 178 11.78 10.79 6.26
N ASP A 179 11.47 12.09 6.14
CA ASP A 179 11.99 13.15 7.01
C ASP A 179 11.10 13.39 8.23
N ASP A 180 11.73 13.66 9.37
CA ASP A 180 11.03 13.88 10.64
C ASP A 180 10.26 15.22 10.66
N THR A 181 10.64 16.19 9.82
CA THR A 181 9.92 17.46 9.71
C THR A 181 8.51 17.24 9.18
N THR A 182 8.36 16.50 8.07
CA THR A 182 7.04 16.12 7.54
C THR A 182 6.25 15.36 8.58
N PHE A 183 6.86 14.39 9.26
CA PHE A 183 6.19 13.61 10.30
C PHE A 183 5.71 14.50 11.45
N GLY A 184 6.54 15.43 11.92
CA GLY A 184 6.18 16.38 12.96
C GLY A 184 5.04 17.32 12.57
N ILE A 185 5.05 17.84 11.33
CA ILE A 185 3.98 18.69 10.80
C ILE A 185 2.65 17.94 10.79
N LEU A 186 2.64 16.67 10.36
CA LEU A 186 1.43 15.85 10.32
C LEU A 186 0.84 15.55 11.70
N HIS A 187 1.64 15.63 12.76
CA HIS A 187 1.20 15.48 14.16
C HIS A 187 0.91 16.81 14.86
N SER A 188 1.22 17.93 14.23
CA SER A 188 0.96 19.24 14.81
C SER A 188 -0.54 19.54 14.85
N ARG A 189 -0.93 20.38 15.79
CA ARG A 189 -2.28 20.94 15.89
C ARG A 189 -2.29 22.32 15.21
N PHE A 190 -2.52 22.35 13.93
CA PHE A 190 -2.85 23.57 13.20
C PHE A 190 -4.24 23.44 12.60
#